data_3a3bcfedbf36991f4408ac4ce8f03d03
#
_entry.id   3a3bcfedbf36991f4408ac4ce8f03d03
#
_cell.length_a   1.000
_cell.length_b   1.000
_cell.length_c   1.000
_cell.angle_alpha   90.00
_cell.angle_beta   90.00
_cell.angle_gamma   90.00
#
_symmetry.space_group_name_H-M   'P 1'
#
loop_
_entity.id
_entity.type
_entity.pdbx_description
1 polymer ?
#
loop_
_entity_poly.entity_id
_entity_poly.type
_entity_poly.pdbx_seq_one_letter_code
_entity_poly.pdbx_strand_id
1 'polypeptide(L)'
;MSAIAHRALALAAVIGAIAAVAGCGGSSTTVAAPYIAPARTFTLAGFEPAGTVVAHRPTTISFTVQQPDGKPLTRYRTGTGPHTGVHLIVVRDDLAYIIHQHPPIGADGLLRQTVTFPAPGPYRVLVDLYPNIPGGQPNFQLYTTIHVAGAYHPQALPPFKSDLVIHGYHIDMRGRPSLHAIQAQFVHVDVTDPHGRPVTFVPWFGALAHAIFFREGTLDYFHTHICAPNAPNCGTLPGVSSSRVTGRSTAPGKITVGVLVPAPGVWRLFLQMKLGGRVITAPYTLHVAS
;
A
#
# COMPACT_ATOMS: atom_id res chain seq x y z
N MET A 1 65.50 80.07 27.67
CA MET A 1 64.66 80.51 28.76
C MET A 1 63.55 79.53 28.92
N SER A 2 63.77 78.68 29.74
CA SER A 2 63.05 78.11 30.84
C SER A 2 61.58 77.79 30.57
N ALA A 3 61.25 76.52 30.52
CA ALA A 3 59.92 76.03 30.79
C ALA A 3 59.98 74.63 31.51
N ILE A 4 59.55 74.66 32.68
CA ILE A 4 59.58 73.60 33.65
C ILE A 4 58.48 72.62 33.33
N ALA A 5 58.88 71.38 33.27
CA ALA A 5 58.00 70.23 33.14
C ALA A 5 57.21 70.00 34.47
N HIS A 6 55.93 69.85 34.39
CA HIS A 6 55.11 69.25 35.46
C HIS A 6 54.61 67.90 35.01
N ARG A 7 55.17 66.92 35.64
CA ARG A 7 54.68 65.60 35.61
C ARG A 7 53.37 65.57 36.40
N ALA A 8 52.26 65.44 35.75
CA ALA A 8 51.01 65.08 36.36
C ALA A 8 50.92 63.55 36.29
N LEU A 9 50.97 62.93 37.46
CA LEU A 9 50.59 61.52 37.61
C LEU A 9 49.13 61.39 37.21
N ALA A 10 48.94 60.86 36.03
CA ALA A 10 47.61 60.35 35.71
C ALA A 10 47.40 59.00 36.46
N LEU A 11 46.70 59.11 37.55
CA LEU A 11 46.13 57.94 38.21
C LEU A 11 45.15 57.38 37.23
N ALA A 12 45.57 56.35 36.50
CA ALA A 12 44.69 55.59 35.69
C ALA A 12 43.67 54.89 36.62
N ALA A 13 42.57 55.55 36.78
CA ALA A 13 41.39 54.82 37.26
C ALA A 13 41.10 53.74 36.23
N VAL A 14 41.56 52.55 36.60
CA VAL A 14 41.04 51.36 35.97
C VAL A 14 39.60 51.27 36.41
N ILE A 15 38.78 52.09 35.80
CA ILE A 15 37.36 51.84 35.76
C ILE A 15 37.25 50.58 34.94
N GLY A 16 37.20 49.50 35.67
CA GLY A 16 36.81 48.25 35.06
C GLY A 16 35.55 48.54 34.27
N ALA A 17 35.70 48.60 32.99
CA ALA A 17 34.56 48.31 32.15
C ALA A 17 34.14 46.92 32.52
N ILE A 18 33.28 46.83 33.56
CA ILE A 18 32.36 45.75 33.67
C ILE A 18 31.61 45.88 32.35
N ALA A 19 32.15 45.24 31.36
CA ALA A 19 31.33 44.83 30.21
C ALA A 19 30.17 44.13 30.89
N ALA A 20 29.10 44.87 31.07
CA ALA A 20 27.81 44.22 31.14
C ALA A 20 27.80 43.39 29.89
N VAL A 21 28.20 42.14 30.04
CA VAL A 21 27.73 41.07 29.19
C VAL A 21 26.25 41.22 29.38
N ALA A 22 25.65 42.09 28.58
CA ALA A 22 24.27 41.97 28.23
C ALA A 22 24.22 40.53 27.74
N GLY A 23 24.06 39.63 28.68
CA GLY A 23 23.66 38.32 28.36
C GLY A 23 22.51 38.55 27.39
N CYS A 24 22.71 38.20 26.15
CA CYS A 24 21.59 37.93 25.30
C CYS A 24 20.73 37.07 26.17
N GLY A 25 19.79 37.69 26.85
CA GLY A 25 18.64 37.02 27.42
C GLY A 25 17.98 36.36 26.21
N GLY A 26 18.59 35.30 25.76
CA GLY A 26 17.92 34.39 24.88
C GLY A 26 16.65 34.09 25.62
N SER A 27 15.58 34.72 25.20
CA SER A 27 14.27 34.21 25.49
C SER A 27 14.39 32.74 25.13
N SER A 28 14.54 31.90 26.14
CA SER A 28 14.40 30.47 25.98
C SER A 28 12.96 30.30 25.51
N THR A 29 12.78 30.48 24.20
CA THR A 29 11.61 29.98 23.54
C THR A 29 11.69 28.49 23.82
N THR A 30 11.02 28.07 24.85
CA THR A 30 10.73 26.67 25.07
C THR A 30 10.00 26.25 23.79
N VAL A 31 10.73 25.67 22.87
CA VAL A 31 10.15 25.01 21.73
C VAL A 31 9.30 23.92 22.35
N ALA A 32 7.99 24.11 22.35
CA ALA A 32 7.07 23.08 22.82
C ALA A 32 7.40 21.82 22.03
N ALA A 33 7.61 20.72 22.73
CA ALA A 33 7.80 19.44 22.07
C ALA A 33 6.64 19.26 21.08
N PRO A 34 6.93 18.82 19.85
CA PRO A 34 5.88 18.63 18.87
C PRO A 34 4.84 17.68 19.47
N TYR A 35 3.59 18.09 19.45
CA TYR A 35 2.49 17.22 19.87
C TYR A 35 2.41 16.07 18.87
N ILE A 36 2.88 14.91 19.28
CA ILE A 36 2.66 13.68 18.55
C ILE A 36 1.30 13.17 19.01
N ALA A 37 0.31 13.32 18.17
CA ALA A 37 -1.00 12.75 18.44
C ALA A 37 -0.87 11.25 18.70
N PRO A 38 -1.59 10.69 19.68
CA PRO A 38 -1.62 9.25 19.89
C PRO A 38 -1.93 8.55 18.56
N ALA A 39 -1.22 7.47 18.28
CA ALA A 39 -1.50 6.68 17.08
C ALA A 39 -2.99 6.31 17.08
N ARG A 40 -3.70 6.66 16.01
CA ARG A 40 -5.08 6.24 15.86
C ARG A 40 -5.07 4.74 15.61
N THR A 41 -5.47 3.96 16.60
CA THR A 41 -5.49 2.52 16.52
C THR A 41 -6.85 2.06 16.02
N PHE A 42 -6.88 1.56 14.79
CA PHE A 42 -8.01 0.80 14.27
C PHE A 42 -7.70 -0.68 14.43
N THR A 43 -8.71 -1.49 14.69
CA THR A 43 -8.56 -2.93 14.88
C THR A 43 -9.64 -3.70 14.14
N LEU A 44 -9.35 -4.97 13.84
CA LEU A 44 -10.36 -5.91 13.37
C LEU A 44 -11.06 -6.49 14.62
N ALA A 45 -12.35 -6.28 14.74
CA ALA A 45 -13.15 -6.79 15.86
C ALA A 45 -14.14 -7.87 15.37
N GLY A 46 -14.35 -8.91 16.20
CA GLY A 46 -15.25 -10.00 15.87
C GLY A 46 -14.85 -10.75 14.60
N PHE A 47 -13.54 -10.93 14.40
CA PHE A 47 -13.05 -11.59 13.20
C PHE A 47 -13.42 -13.08 13.21
N GLU A 48 -14.12 -13.50 12.17
CA GLU A 48 -14.45 -14.89 11.90
C GLU A 48 -13.88 -15.34 10.53
N PRO A 49 -13.51 -16.60 10.36
CA PRO A 49 -13.71 -17.70 11.32
C PRO A 49 -12.64 -17.72 12.42
N ALA A 50 -13.09 -17.91 13.67
CA ALA A 50 -12.19 -18.16 14.80
C ALA A 50 -11.72 -19.63 14.86
N GLY A 51 -12.42 -20.51 14.15
CA GLY A 51 -12.18 -21.95 14.15
C GLY A 51 -11.40 -22.45 12.95
N THR A 52 -11.25 -23.76 12.87
CA THR A 52 -10.54 -24.45 11.79
C THR A 52 -11.22 -24.25 10.44
N VAL A 53 -10.47 -23.79 9.47
CA VAL A 53 -10.87 -23.66 8.08
C VAL A 53 -10.36 -24.84 7.27
N VAL A 54 -11.17 -25.30 6.31
CA VAL A 54 -10.82 -26.43 5.43
C VAL A 54 -10.74 -25.96 3.99
N ALA A 55 -9.69 -26.38 3.27
CA ALA A 55 -9.52 -26.06 1.87
C ALA A 55 -10.70 -26.60 1.02
N HIS A 56 -10.97 -25.91 -0.11
CA HIS A 56 -12.02 -26.25 -1.08
C HIS A 56 -13.46 -26.22 -0.52
N ARG A 57 -13.65 -25.61 0.66
CA ARG A 57 -14.96 -25.38 1.25
C ARG A 57 -15.27 -23.89 1.30
N PRO A 58 -16.50 -23.47 1.00
CA PRO A 58 -16.91 -22.09 1.21
C PRO A 58 -16.75 -21.71 2.68
N THR A 59 -16.04 -20.62 2.92
CA THR A 59 -15.76 -20.07 4.26
C THR A 59 -16.16 -18.62 4.26
N THR A 60 -16.98 -18.21 5.22
CA THR A 60 -17.34 -16.80 5.38
C THR A 60 -16.34 -16.11 6.30
N ILE A 61 -15.65 -15.13 5.77
CA ILE A 61 -14.86 -14.17 6.55
C ILE A 61 -15.79 -13.03 6.94
N SER A 62 -15.85 -12.69 8.22
CA SER A 62 -16.60 -11.53 8.70
C SER A 62 -15.86 -10.81 9.82
N PHE A 63 -16.01 -9.49 9.88
CA PHE A 63 -15.40 -8.63 10.89
C PHE A 63 -16.03 -7.24 10.85
N THR A 64 -15.81 -6.47 11.91
CA THR A 64 -15.97 -5.00 11.88
C THR A 64 -14.60 -4.34 12.03
N VAL A 65 -14.48 -3.14 11.49
CA VAL A 65 -13.31 -2.29 11.76
C VAL A 65 -13.66 -1.38 12.92
N GLN A 66 -13.00 -1.56 14.04
CA GLN A 66 -13.21 -0.76 15.23
C GLN A 66 -12.33 0.50 15.17
N GLN A 67 -12.95 1.65 15.41
CA GLN A 67 -12.29 2.94 15.52
C GLN A 67 -11.62 3.12 16.88
N PRO A 68 -10.73 4.11 17.06
CA PRO A 68 -10.10 4.38 18.35
C PRO A 68 -11.05 4.68 19.50
N ASP A 69 -12.27 5.11 19.22
CA ASP A 69 -13.32 5.36 20.22
C ASP A 69 -14.16 4.11 20.55
N GLY A 70 -13.77 2.96 20.00
CA GLY A 70 -14.46 1.68 20.21
C GLY A 70 -15.67 1.45 19.33
N LYS A 71 -16.08 2.44 18.49
CA LYS A 71 -17.23 2.28 17.61
C LYS A 71 -16.86 1.61 16.29
N PRO A 72 -17.78 0.87 15.67
CA PRO A 72 -17.57 0.35 14.34
C PRO A 72 -17.37 1.47 13.30
N LEU A 73 -16.43 1.28 12.38
CA LEU A 73 -16.33 2.13 11.19
C LEU A 73 -17.41 1.70 10.20
N THR A 74 -18.37 2.60 9.94
CA THR A 74 -19.51 2.34 9.05
C THR A 74 -19.45 3.12 7.75
N ARG A 75 -18.55 4.11 7.67
CA ARG A 75 -18.46 5.03 6.54
C ARG A 75 -17.12 4.88 5.82
N TYR A 76 -17.21 4.48 4.58
CA TYR A 76 -16.07 4.32 3.70
C TYR A 76 -16.24 5.20 2.47
N ARG A 77 -15.15 5.51 1.78
CA ARG A 77 -15.23 6.19 0.50
C ARG A 77 -15.99 5.32 -0.48
N THR A 78 -17.01 5.87 -1.09
CA THR A 78 -17.82 5.19 -2.11
C THR A 78 -17.75 5.98 -3.41
N GLY A 79 -18.06 5.36 -4.53
CA GLY A 79 -18.06 6.00 -5.83
C GLY A 79 -17.56 5.07 -6.92
N THR A 80 -17.37 5.66 -8.10
CA THR A 80 -16.76 4.97 -9.24
C THR A 80 -15.25 5.06 -9.13
N GLY A 81 -14.58 3.94 -9.27
CA GLY A 81 -13.12 3.89 -9.24
C GLY A 81 -12.57 2.88 -8.23
N PRO A 82 -11.30 2.54 -8.36
CA PRO A 82 -10.71 1.44 -7.63
C PRO A 82 -10.38 1.74 -6.16
N HIS A 83 -10.30 3.00 -5.78
CA HIS A 83 -9.90 3.43 -4.43
C HIS A 83 -11.11 3.72 -3.54
N THR A 84 -12.03 2.77 -3.47
CA THR A 84 -13.26 2.93 -2.69
C THR A 84 -13.53 1.72 -1.81
N GLY A 85 -14.08 1.97 -0.63
CA GLY A 85 -14.54 0.94 0.28
C GLY A 85 -13.42 0.15 0.95
N VAL A 86 -13.41 -1.14 0.72
CA VAL A 86 -12.53 -2.10 1.38
C VAL A 86 -12.05 -3.14 0.38
N HIS A 87 -10.74 -3.34 0.30
CA HIS A 87 -10.16 -4.50 -0.36
C HIS A 87 -9.87 -5.59 0.67
N LEU A 88 -10.43 -6.75 0.48
CA LEU A 88 -10.11 -7.95 1.23
C LEU A 88 -9.15 -8.80 0.38
N ILE A 89 -7.90 -8.84 0.78
CA ILE A 89 -6.86 -9.57 0.07
C ILE A 89 -6.36 -10.68 0.98
N VAL A 90 -6.46 -11.92 0.51
CA VAL A 90 -6.03 -13.10 1.26
C VAL A 90 -4.94 -13.79 0.47
N VAL A 91 -3.76 -13.86 1.03
CA VAL A 91 -2.58 -14.43 0.37
C VAL A 91 -1.98 -15.53 1.22
N ARG A 92 -1.63 -16.67 0.63
CA ARG A 92 -0.90 -17.73 1.34
C ARG A 92 0.54 -17.29 1.59
N ASP A 93 1.10 -17.63 2.73
CA ASP A 93 2.41 -17.14 3.17
C ASP A 93 3.55 -17.41 2.18
N ASP A 94 3.46 -18.46 1.39
CA ASP A 94 4.42 -18.78 0.32
C ASP A 94 4.13 -18.07 -1.00
N LEU A 95 3.13 -17.19 -1.05
CA LEU A 95 2.74 -16.42 -2.23
C LEU A 95 2.29 -17.27 -3.44
N ALA A 96 1.86 -18.52 -3.19
CA ALA A 96 1.35 -19.38 -4.25
C ALA A 96 -0.10 -19.07 -4.63
N TYR A 97 -0.90 -18.53 -3.70
CA TYR A 97 -2.32 -18.27 -3.91
C TYR A 97 -2.72 -16.90 -3.39
N ILE A 98 -3.65 -16.27 -4.10
CA ILE A 98 -4.27 -15.00 -3.70
C ILE A 98 -5.77 -15.05 -3.94
N ILE A 99 -6.53 -14.43 -3.04
CA ILE A 99 -7.95 -14.14 -3.19
C ILE A 99 -8.10 -12.62 -3.02
N HIS A 100 -8.80 -11.97 -3.93
CA HIS A 100 -9.06 -10.54 -3.88
C HIS A 100 -10.56 -10.29 -4.02
N GLN A 101 -11.14 -9.61 -3.04
CA GLN A 101 -12.56 -9.31 -2.95
C GLN A 101 -12.81 -7.89 -2.45
N HIS A 102 -13.98 -7.36 -2.76
CA HIS A 102 -14.52 -6.12 -2.21
C HIS A 102 -15.78 -6.46 -1.41
N PRO A 103 -15.66 -6.76 -0.12
CA PRO A 103 -16.80 -7.18 0.70
C PRO A 103 -17.84 -6.06 0.80
N PRO A 104 -19.14 -6.39 0.74
CA PRO A 104 -20.19 -5.43 1.06
C PRO A 104 -20.08 -5.01 2.53
N ILE A 105 -20.44 -3.75 2.79
CA ILE A 105 -20.39 -3.15 4.11
C ILE A 105 -21.83 -3.02 4.62
N GLY A 106 -22.12 -3.67 5.74
CA GLY A 106 -23.39 -3.56 6.43
C GLY A 106 -23.61 -2.18 7.04
N ALA A 107 -24.85 -1.82 7.30
CA ALA A 107 -25.18 -0.55 7.94
C ALA A 107 -24.58 -0.42 9.35
N ASP A 108 -24.35 -1.52 10.01
CA ASP A 108 -23.69 -1.67 11.31
C ASP A 108 -22.14 -1.71 11.22
N GLY A 109 -21.59 -1.61 10.01
CA GLY A 109 -20.16 -1.72 9.74
C GLY A 109 -19.66 -3.16 9.62
N LEU A 110 -20.51 -4.17 9.69
CA LEU A 110 -20.13 -5.56 9.50
C LEU A 110 -19.77 -5.80 8.02
N LEU A 111 -18.54 -6.28 7.81
CA LEU A 111 -18.08 -6.76 6.52
C LEU A 111 -18.18 -8.28 6.50
N ARG A 112 -18.68 -8.82 5.39
CA ARG A 112 -18.88 -10.26 5.25
C ARG A 112 -18.60 -10.70 3.82
N GLN A 113 -17.71 -11.69 3.66
CA GLN A 113 -17.34 -12.20 2.35
C GLN A 113 -17.13 -13.72 2.42
N THR A 114 -17.81 -14.43 1.55
CA THR A 114 -17.54 -15.87 1.37
C THR A 114 -16.41 -16.07 0.37
N VAL A 115 -15.43 -16.87 0.74
CA VAL A 115 -14.26 -17.24 -0.07
C VAL A 115 -14.06 -18.76 -0.03
N THR A 116 -13.27 -19.28 -0.95
CA THR A 116 -12.81 -20.67 -0.93
C THR A 116 -11.30 -20.70 -0.98
N PHE A 117 -10.69 -21.28 0.05
CA PHE A 117 -9.23 -21.41 0.12
C PHE A 117 -8.78 -22.56 -0.80
N PRO A 118 -7.84 -22.33 -1.72
CA PRO A 118 -7.45 -23.33 -2.71
C PRO A 118 -6.54 -24.45 -2.16
N ALA A 119 -5.90 -24.24 -0.99
CA ALA A 119 -4.98 -25.22 -0.41
C ALA A 119 -4.81 -25.02 1.10
N PRO A 120 -4.29 -26.02 1.83
CA PRO A 120 -3.88 -25.88 3.23
C PRO A 120 -2.74 -24.87 3.41
N GLY A 121 -2.60 -24.41 4.66
CA GLY A 121 -1.48 -23.55 5.10
C GLY A 121 -1.94 -22.26 5.76
N PRO A 122 -0.99 -21.43 6.20
CA PRO A 122 -1.26 -20.11 6.73
C PRO A 122 -1.54 -19.11 5.59
N TYR A 123 -2.56 -18.28 5.79
CA TYR A 123 -2.94 -17.19 4.91
C TYR A 123 -2.99 -15.88 5.69
N ARG A 124 -2.26 -14.87 5.20
CA ARG A 124 -2.48 -13.51 5.66
C ARG A 124 -3.76 -12.97 5.05
N VAL A 125 -4.65 -12.49 5.89
CA VAL A 125 -5.82 -11.70 5.51
C VAL A 125 -5.46 -10.24 5.69
N LEU A 126 -5.37 -9.50 4.60
CA LEU A 126 -5.09 -8.09 4.57
C LEU A 126 -6.37 -7.35 4.19
N VAL A 127 -6.71 -6.35 4.99
CA VAL A 127 -7.86 -5.48 4.80
C VAL A 127 -7.34 -4.09 4.50
N ASP A 128 -7.41 -3.66 3.25
CA ASP A 128 -6.99 -2.32 2.80
C ASP A 128 -8.20 -1.41 2.79
N LEU A 129 -8.17 -0.37 3.62
CA LEU A 129 -9.32 0.38 4.05
C LEU A 129 -9.27 1.83 3.56
N TYR A 130 -10.38 2.32 3.04
CA TYR A 130 -10.57 3.70 2.57
C TYR A 130 -11.66 4.40 3.41
N PRO A 131 -11.36 4.82 4.65
CA PRO A 131 -12.36 5.40 5.54
C PRO A 131 -12.83 6.78 5.06
N ASN A 132 -14.09 7.08 5.34
CA ASN A 132 -14.72 8.39 5.09
C ASN A 132 -15.21 8.97 6.42
N ILE A 133 -14.27 9.49 7.21
CA ILE A 133 -14.53 10.04 8.54
C ILE A 133 -14.09 11.51 8.63
N PRO A 134 -14.70 12.31 9.55
CA PRO A 134 -14.30 13.69 9.79
C PRO A 134 -12.81 13.82 10.12
N GLY A 135 -12.20 14.90 9.67
CA GLY A 135 -10.78 15.18 9.84
C GLY A 135 -9.88 14.42 8.86
N GLY A 136 -10.45 13.64 7.96
CA GLY A 136 -9.74 12.87 6.93
C GLY A 136 -8.86 11.77 7.56
N GLN A 137 -8.99 10.58 7.07
CA GLN A 137 -8.10 9.46 7.40
C GLN A 137 -7.55 8.94 6.07
N PRO A 138 -6.21 8.94 5.86
CA PRO A 138 -5.62 8.22 4.74
C PRO A 138 -6.04 6.74 4.76
N ASN A 139 -5.95 6.09 3.62
CA ASN A 139 -6.08 4.63 3.58
C ASN A 139 -5.01 3.97 4.46
N PHE A 140 -5.37 2.86 5.05
CA PHE A 140 -4.47 2.06 5.87
C PHE A 140 -4.84 0.58 5.78
N GLN A 141 -3.94 -0.27 6.22
CA GLN A 141 -4.11 -1.72 6.19
C GLN A 141 -4.18 -2.28 7.61
N LEU A 142 -5.09 -3.24 7.79
CA LEU A 142 -5.12 -4.14 8.93
C LEU A 142 -4.92 -5.58 8.42
N TYR A 143 -4.37 -6.43 9.26
CA TYR A 143 -4.16 -7.81 8.87
C TYR A 143 -4.33 -8.77 10.04
N THR A 144 -4.68 -10.00 9.71
CA THR A 144 -4.72 -11.15 10.59
C THR A 144 -4.32 -12.40 9.82
N THR A 145 -4.28 -13.55 10.46
CA THR A 145 -3.93 -14.83 9.83
C THR A 145 -5.06 -15.83 9.98
N ILE A 146 -5.37 -16.55 8.91
CA ILE A 146 -6.22 -17.74 8.92
C ILE A 146 -5.35 -18.96 8.65
N HIS A 147 -5.51 -19.99 9.45
CA HIS A 147 -4.87 -21.28 9.24
C HIS A 147 -5.85 -22.25 8.59
N VAL A 148 -5.55 -22.65 7.36
CA VAL A 148 -6.32 -23.66 6.63
C VAL A 148 -5.73 -25.03 6.94
N ALA A 149 -6.56 -25.92 7.48
CA ALA A 149 -6.15 -27.24 7.92
C ALA A 149 -5.65 -28.13 6.78
N GLY A 150 -4.71 -29.00 7.12
CA GLY A 150 -4.07 -29.96 6.23
C GLY A 150 -2.56 -29.81 6.18
N ALA A 151 -1.91 -30.71 5.45
CA ALA A 151 -0.46 -30.65 5.28
C ALA A 151 -0.06 -29.42 4.45
N TYR A 152 0.76 -28.55 5.02
CA TYR A 152 1.30 -27.38 4.35
C TYR A 152 2.71 -27.67 3.85
N HIS A 153 2.86 -27.58 2.54
CA HIS A 153 4.14 -27.70 1.86
C HIS A 153 4.39 -26.36 1.15
N PRO A 154 5.22 -25.47 1.72
CA PRO A 154 5.51 -24.18 1.10
C PRO A 154 6.20 -24.37 -0.24
N GLN A 155 5.79 -23.61 -1.22
CA GLN A 155 6.33 -23.62 -2.57
C GLN A 155 7.32 -22.48 -2.74
N ALA A 156 8.50 -22.77 -3.27
CA ALA A 156 9.42 -21.72 -3.68
C ALA A 156 8.82 -20.92 -4.83
N LEU A 157 9.05 -19.62 -4.84
CA LEU A 157 8.62 -18.78 -5.94
C LEU A 157 9.35 -19.20 -7.23
N PRO A 158 8.62 -19.43 -8.34
CA PRO A 158 9.26 -19.70 -9.60
C PRO A 158 10.08 -18.50 -10.07
N PRO A 159 11.14 -18.69 -10.85
CA PRO A 159 11.90 -17.59 -11.42
C PRO A 159 11.02 -16.71 -12.32
N PHE A 160 11.45 -15.48 -12.55
CA PHE A 160 10.77 -14.59 -13.49
C PHE A 160 10.65 -15.22 -14.88
N LYS A 161 9.44 -15.18 -15.40
CA LYS A 161 9.10 -15.55 -16.77
C LYS A 161 8.26 -14.41 -17.36
N SER A 162 8.66 -13.88 -18.51
CA SER A 162 7.96 -12.74 -19.13
C SER A 162 6.59 -13.13 -19.66
N ASP A 163 6.51 -14.21 -20.40
CA ASP A 163 5.25 -14.71 -20.99
C ASP A 163 4.61 -15.77 -20.10
N LEU A 164 3.38 -15.52 -19.71
CA LEU A 164 2.54 -16.44 -18.95
C LEU A 164 1.33 -16.79 -19.81
N VAL A 165 1.04 -18.08 -19.92
CA VAL A 165 -0.18 -18.57 -20.59
C VAL A 165 -1.16 -19.04 -19.53
N ILE A 166 -2.30 -18.32 -19.40
CA ILE A 166 -3.31 -18.61 -18.39
C ILE A 166 -4.68 -18.70 -19.06
N HIS A 167 -5.30 -19.85 -19.00
CA HIS A 167 -6.55 -20.15 -19.72
C HIS A 167 -6.50 -19.79 -21.22
N GLY A 168 -5.32 -19.98 -21.83
CA GLY A 168 -5.08 -19.67 -23.25
C GLY A 168 -4.76 -18.20 -23.55
N TYR A 169 -4.92 -17.29 -22.59
CA TYR A 169 -4.46 -15.91 -22.75
C TYR A 169 -2.95 -15.84 -22.57
N HIS A 170 -2.26 -15.14 -23.48
CA HIS A 170 -0.85 -14.78 -23.33
C HIS A 170 -0.76 -13.43 -22.63
N ILE A 171 0.02 -13.38 -21.56
CA ILE A 171 0.23 -12.18 -20.75
C ILE A 171 1.74 -11.98 -20.69
N ASP A 172 2.25 -11.10 -21.54
CA ASP A 172 3.68 -10.87 -21.73
C ASP A 172 4.12 -9.56 -21.11
N MET A 173 4.95 -9.66 -20.07
CA MET A 173 5.65 -8.53 -19.47
C MET A 173 6.90 -8.23 -20.30
N ARG A 174 6.93 -7.08 -20.94
CA ARG A 174 8.01 -6.70 -21.88
C ARG A 174 9.37 -6.65 -21.20
N GLY A 175 10.22 -7.57 -21.57
CA GLY A 175 11.57 -7.69 -21.02
C GLY A 175 11.58 -8.06 -19.53
N ARG A 176 12.78 -8.01 -18.94
CA ARG A 176 12.95 -8.16 -17.49
C ARG A 176 12.99 -6.77 -16.86
N PRO A 177 12.01 -6.37 -16.02
CA PRO A 177 12.02 -5.06 -15.39
C PRO A 177 13.25 -4.89 -14.49
N SER A 178 13.89 -3.73 -14.57
CA SER A 178 14.88 -3.28 -13.59
C SER A 178 14.17 -2.39 -12.58
N LEU A 179 13.84 -2.95 -11.42
CA LEU A 179 13.06 -2.27 -10.39
C LEU A 179 13.94 -1.91 -9.20
N HIS A 180 13.68 -0.72 -8.62
CA HIS A 180 14.33 -0.22 -7.42
C HIS A 180 13.28 0.14 -6.37
N ALA A 181 13.61 -0.10 -5.11
CA ALA A 181 12.76 0.27 -4.00
C ALA A 181 12.60 1.80 -3.92
N ILE A 182 11.42 2.25 -3.48
CA ILE A 182 11.12 3.68 -3.24
C ILE A 182 11.17 4.54 -4.52
N GLN A 183 11.27 3.93 -5.69
CA GLN A 183 11.26 4.62 -6.97
C GLN A 183 9.98 4.30 -7.74
N ALA A 184 9.32 5.35 -8.24
CA ALA A 184 8.17 5.20 -9.12
C ALA A 184 8.62 4.71 -10.49
N GLN A 185 8.19 3.53 -10.88
CA GLN A 185 8.58 2.88 -12.12
C GLN A 185 7.35 2.29 -12.82
N PHE A 186 7.52 1.93 -14.07
CA PHE A 186 6.42 1.37 -14.85
C PHE A 186 6.90 0.13 -15.60
N VAL A 187 6.08 -0.91 -15.58
CA VAL A 187 6.25 -2.09 -16.40
C VAL A 187 5.14 -2.17 -17.44
N HIS A 188 5.47 -2.68 -18.61
CA HIS A 188 4.53 -2.79 -19.73
C HIS A 188 4.15 -4.25 -19.92
N VAL A 189 2.86 -4.50 -20.12
CA VAL A 189 2.33 -5.84 -20.32
C VAL A 189 1.44 -5.83 -21.55
N ASP A 190 1.68 -6.76 -22.44
CA ASP A 190 0.84 -7.06 -23.58
C ASP A 190 -0.01 -8.30 -23.29
N VAL A 191 -1.29 -8.24 -23.67
CA VAL A 191 -2.23 -9.34 -23.41
C VAL A 191 -2.96 -9.67 -24.70
N THR A 192 -2.89 -10.95 -25.09
CA THR A 192 -3.63 -11.46 -26.25
C THR A 192 -4.55 -12.62 -25.84
N ASP A 193 -5.61 -12.78 -26.63
CA ASP A 193 -6.54 -13.88 -26.48
C ASP A 193 -5.93 -15.21 -27.02
N PRO A 194 -6.63 -16.36 -26.87
CA PRO A 194 -6.15 -17.65 -27.40
C PRO A 194 -5.94 -17.69 -28.92
N HIS A 195 -6.42 -16.68 -29.65
CA HIS A 195 -6.24 -16.54 -31.09
C HIS A 195 -5.13 -15.53 -31.46
N GLY A 196 -4.37 -15.03 -30.48
CA GLY A 196 -3.31 -14.06 -30.68
C GLY A 196 -3.79 -12.62 -30.91
N ARG A 197 -5.08 -12.32 -30.72
CA ARG A 197 -5.63 -10.97 -30.89
C ARG A 197 -5.50 -10.16 -29.60
N PRO A 198 -5.19 -8.86 -29.68
CA PRO A 198 -5.18 -7.99 -28.50
C PRO A 198 -6.54 -8.01 -27.78
N VAL A 199 -6.53 -8.19 -26.46
CA VAL A 199 -7.76 -8.22 -25.66
C VAL A 199 -8.35 -6.82 -25.45
N THR A 200 -9.66 -6.76 -25.24
CA THR A 200 -10.32 -5.58 -24.69
C THR A 200 -10.50 -5.78 -23.18
N PHE A 201 -9.92 -4.90 -22.39
CA PHE A 201 -10.08 -4.92 -20.94
C PHE A 201 -11.44 -4.37 -20.55
N VAL A 202 -12.08 -5.02 -19.59
CA VAL A 202 -13.35 -4.56 -19.01
C VAL A 202 -13.14 -4.22 -17.53
N PRO A 203 -13.78 -3.15 -17.03
CA PRO A 203 -13.64 -2.79 -15.62
C PRO A 203 -14.10 -3.92 -14.70
N TRP A 204 -13.30 -4.18 -13.69
CA TRP A 204 -13.59 -5.08 -12.60
C TRP A 204 -13.13 -4.41 -11.30
N PHE A 205 -14.01 -4.29 -10.33
CA PHE A 205 -13.78 -3.48 -9.12
C PHE A 205 -13.25 -2.07 -9.42
N GLY A 206 -13.81 -1.42 -10.47
CA GLY A 206 -13.50 -0.04 -10.82
C GLY A 206 -12.20 0.19 -11.60
N ALA A 207 -11.41 -0.84 -11.87
CA ALA A 207 -10.17 -0.77 -12.64
C ALA A 207 -10.15 -1.78 -13.80
N LEU A 208 -9.33 -1.57 -14.81
CA LEU A 208 -9.11 -2.51 -15.91
C LEU A 208 -8.26 -3.70 -15.46
N ALA A 209 -7.36 -3.45 -14.51
CA ALA A 209 -6.59 -4.49 -13.84
C ALA A 209 -6.15 -4.01 -12.45
N HIS A 210 -5.84 -4.96 -11.59
CA HIS A 210 -5.27 -4.75 -10.25
C HIS A 210 -3.88 -5.37 -10.21
N ALA A 211 -2.91 -4.62 -9.72
CA ALA A 211 -1.55 -5.10 -9.53
C ALA A 211 -1.23 -5.13 -8.03
N ILE A 212 -1.22 -6.32 -7.47
CA ILE A 212 -1.07 -6.59 -6.05
C ILE A 212 0.28 -7.23 -5.83
N PHE A 213 1.11 -6.58 -5.03
CA PHE A 213 2.48 -7.01 -4.78
C PHE A 213 2.64 -7.46 -3.33
N PHE A 214 3.30 -8.59 -3.15
CA PHE A 214 3.74 -9.05 -1.84
C PHE A 214 5.22 -9.39 -1.87
N ARG A 215 5.96 -8.97 -0.83
CA ARG A 215 7.36 -9.34 -0.66
C ARG A 215 7.49 -10.73 -0.06
N GLU A 216 8.37 -11.54 -0.61
CA GLU A 216 8.70 -12.84 -0.09
C GLU A 216 9.24 -12.73 1.36
N GLY A 217 8.77 -13.61 2.23
CA GLY A 217 9.18 -13.71 3.63
C GLY A 217 8.53 -12.70 4.58
N THR A 218 8.36 -11.45 4.21
CA THR A 218 7.79 -10.41 5.09
C THR A 218 6.32 -10.14 4.83
N LEU A 219 5.86 -10.42 3.62
CA LEU A 219 4.53 -10.07 3.12
C LEU A 219 4.25 -8.55 3.16
N ASP A 220 5.30 -7.73 3.01
CA ASP A 220 5.12 -6.31 2.73
C ASP A 220 4.25 -6.15 1.49
N TYR A 221 3.39 -5.15 1.50
CA TYR A 221 2.31 -5.02 0.54
C TYR A 221 2.39 -3.71 -0.25
N PHE A 222 2.07 -3.80 -1.54
CA PHE A 222 1.80 -2.65 -2.38
C PHE A 222 0.71 -3.00 -3.38
N HIS A 223 -0.23 -2.10 -3.58
CA HIS A 223 -1.35 -2.27 -4.51
C HIS A 223 -1.53 -1.05 -5.39
N THR A 224 -1.64 -1.26 -6.67
CA THR A 224 -1.95 -0.22 -7.64
C THR A 224 -2.98 -0.72 -8.66
N HIS A 225 -3.56 0.21 -9.38
CA HIS A 225 -4.63 -0.05 -10.31
C HIS A 225 -4.25 0.36 -11.73
N ILE A 226 -4.80 -0.32 -12.70
CA ILE A 226 -4.72 0.05 -14.11
C ILE A 226 -6.06 0.66 -14.49
N CYS A 227 -6.04 1.94 -14.83
CA CYS A 227 -7.23 2.70 -15.07
C CYS A 227 -7.64 2.73 -16.53
N ALA A 228 -8.94 2.81 -16.78
CA ALA A 228 -9.44 3.21 -18.07
C ALA A 228 -9.06 4.66 -18.37
N PRO A 229 -8.88 5.04 -19.63
CA PRO A 229 -8.76 6.44 -20.02
C PRO A 229 -9.95 7.23 -19.46
N ASN A 230 -9.68 8.38 -18.84
CA ASN A 230 -10.69 9.27 -18.26
C ASN A 230 -11.55 8.66 -17.13
N ALA A 231 -11.12 7.57 -16.50
CA ALA A 231 -11.83 7.03 -15.35
C ALA A 231 -11.80 8.04 -14.19
N PRO A 232 -12.96 8.43 -13.65
CA PRO A 232 -13.00 9.34 -12.50
C PRO A 232 -12.32 8.66 -11.30
N ASN A 233 -11.61 9.45 -10.49
CA ASN A 233 -10.93 9.01 -9.26
C ASN A 233 -9.80 7.97 -9.46
N CYS A 234 -9.36 7.75 -10.68
CA CYS A 234 -8.22 6.91 -10.96
C CYS A 234 -6.95 7.76 -11.02
N GLY A 235 -6.18 7.77 -9.95
CA GLY A 235 -4.91 8.51 -9.87
C GLY A 235 -4.99 9.92 -9.28
N THR A 236 -6.13 10.38 -8.79
CA THR A 236 -6.33 11.77 -8.36
C THR A 236 -6.91 11.95 -6.96
N LEU A 237 -6.87 10.93 -6.09
CA LEU A 237 -7.36 11.12 -4.73
C LEU A 237 -6.42 12.05 -3.94
N PRO A 238 -6.91 13.18 -3.40
CA PRO A 238 -6.11 14.04 -2.54
C PRO A 238 -5.59 13.26 -1.33
N GLY A 239 -4.28 13.36 -1.07
CA GLY A 239 -3.64 12.73 0.08
C GLY A 239 -3.23 11.27 -0.11
N VAL A 240 -3.41 10.69 -1.29
CA VAL A 240 -2.89 9.36 -1.62
C VAL A 240 -1.69 9.52 -2.56
N SER A 241 -0.51 9.09 -2.10
CA SER A 241 0.73 9.13 -2.90
C SER A 241 0.71 8.23 -4.15
N SER A 242 -0.30 7.39 -4.28
CA SER A 242 -0.48 6.44 -5.38
C SER A 242 -0.79 7.07 -6.74
N SER A 243 -1.16 8.36 -6.80
CA SER A 243 -1.45 9.04 -8.07
C SER A 243 -0.28 9.06 -9.05
N ARG A 244 0.95 8.98 -8.54
CA ARG A 244 2.17 8.99 -9.37
C ARG A 244 2.50 7.64 -10.00
N VAL A 245 1.89 6.57 -9.54
CA VAL A 245 2.17 5.20 -10.00
C VAL A 245 0.92 4.45 -10.46
N THR A 246 -0.15 5.18 -10.72
CA THR A 246 -1.35 4.58 -11.31
C THR A 246 -1.06 4.13 -12.74
N GLY A 247 -1.33 2.87 -13.01
CA GLY A 247 -1.21 2.31 -14.35
C GLY A 247 -2.34 2.77 -15.28
N ARG A 248 -2.19 2.51 -16.56
CA ARG A 248 -3.21 2.84 -17.58
C ARG A 248 -3.21 1.84 -18.73
N SER A 249 -4.33 1.74 -19.42
CA SER A 249 -4.40 1.11 -20.73
C SER A 249 -4.55 2.20 -21.81
N THR A 250 -3.69 2.17 -22.81
CA THR A 250 -3.68 3.17 -23.90
C THR A 250 -4.12 2.58 -25.24
N ALA A 251 -4.18 1.26 -25.34
CA ALA A 251 -4.59 0.55 -26.55
C ALA A 251 -5.10 -0.86 -26.17
N PRO A 252 -5.88 -1.51 -27.04
CA PRO A 252 -6.27 -2.90 -26.85
C PRO A 252 -5.04 -3.78 -26.56
N GLY A 253 -5.18 -4.67 -25.61
CA GLY A 253 -4.13 -5.60 -25.20
C GLY A 253 -2.92 -4.98 -24.51
N LYS A 254 -2.87 -3.67 -24.29
CA LYS A 254 -1.68 -3.00 -23.72
C LYS A 254 -2.02 -2.31 -22.42
N ILE A 255 -1.29 -2.67 -21.38
CA ILE A 255 -1.37 -2.01 -20.07
C ILE A 255 0.02 -1.60 -19.57
N THR A 256 0.03 -0.51 -18.84
CA THR A 256 1.19 -0.07 -18.07
C THR A 256 0.84 -0.24 -16.60
N VAL A 257 1.70 -0.92 -15.85
CA VAL A 257 1.55 -1.15 -14.42
C VAL A 257 2.51 -0.24 -13.68
N GLY A 258 2.01 0.59 -12.79
CA GLY A 258 2.84 1.41 -11.91
C GLY A 258 3.39 0.57 -10.77
N VAL A 259 4.64 0.80 -10.40
CA VAL A 259 5.35 0.08 -9.33
C VAL A 259 6.02 1.10 -8.41
N LEU A 260 5.72 1.00 -7.11
CA LEU A 260 6.39 1.78 -6.06
C LEU A 260 6.44 0.93 -4.78
N VAL A 261 7.31 -0.04 -4.77
CA VAL A 261 7.47 -0.93 -3.62
C VAL A 261 8.40 -0.33 -2.57
N PRO A 262 8.13 -0.54 -1.27
CA PRO A 262 8.84 0.17 -0.20
C PRO A 262 10.22 -0.39 0.13
N ALA A 263 10.56 -1.60 -0.31
CA ALA A 263 11.78 -2.28 0.10
C ALA A 263 12.38 -3.15 -1.02
N PRO A 264 13.70 -3.36 -1.03
CA PRO A 264 14.34 -4.29 -1.96
C PRO A 264 14.03 -5.74 -1.60
N GLY A 265 14.22 -6.64 -2.55
CA GLY A 265 14.05 -8.09 -2.37
C GLY A 265 13.24 -8.74 -3.49
N VAL A 266 12.77 -9.95 -3.21
CA VAL A 266 11.92 -10.69 -4.14
C VAL A 266 10.46 -10.34 -3.87
N TRP A 267 9.74 -9.97 -4.91
CA TRP A 267 8.34 -9.59 -4.85
C TRP A 267 7.50 -10.46 -5.78
N ARG A 268 6.35 -10.88 -5.29
CA ARG A 268 5.34 -11.54 -6.11
C ARG A 268 4.30 -10.52 -6.53
N LEU A 269 4.21 -10.24 -7.82
CA LEU A 269 3.12 -9.49 -8.43
C LEU A 269 2.00 -10.47 -8.82
N PHE A 270 0.80 -10.23 -8.34
CA PHE A 270 -0.42 -10.81 -8.86
C PHE A 270 -1.13 -9.75 -9.72
N LEU A 271 -0.98 -9.86 -11.02
CA LEU A 271 -1.67 -8.99 -11.96
C LEU A 271 -3.01 -9.61 -12.31
N GLN A 272 -4.08 -8.98 -11.85
CA GLN A 272 -5.45 -9.48 -12.00
C GLN A 272 -6.24 -8.63 -12.97
N MET A 273 -6.95 -9.27 -13.90
CA MET A 273 -7.80 -8.62 -14.89
C MET A 273 -9.00 -9.50 -15.24
N LYS A 274 -10.11 -8.89 -15.66
CA LYS A 274 -11.29 -9.64 -16.09
C LYS A 274 -11.30 -9.76 -17.59
N LEU A 275 -11.17 -10.99 -18.09
CA LEU A 275 -11.15 -11.34 -19.53
C LEU A 275 -12.12 -12.48 -19.77
N GLY A 276 -12.91 -12.39 -20.83
CA GLY A 276 -13.88 -13.44 -21.18
C GLY A 276 -14.83 -13.82 -20.06
N GLY A 277 -15.21 -12.86 -19.21
CA GLY A 277 -16.09 -13.09 -18.05
C GLY A 277 -15.40 -13.69 -16.81
N ARG A 278 -14.11 -14.03 -16.89
CA ARG A 278 -13.32 -14.64 -15.79
C ARG A 278 -12.26 -13.68 -15.27
N VAL A 279 -11.94 -13.79 -13.98
CA VAL A 279 -10.77 -13.12 -13.41
C VAL A 279 -9.54 -13.98 -13.71
N ILE A 280 -8.59 -13.38 -14.43
CA ILE A 280 -7.30 -13.98 -14.75
C ILE A 280 -6.29 -13.39 -13.78
N THR A 281 -5.48 -14.24 -13.15
CA THR A 281 -4.37 -13.82 -12.28
C THR A 281 -3.05 -14.25 -12.89
N ALA A 282 -2.22 -13.29 -13.29
CA ALA A 282 -0.88 -13.52 -13.82
C ALA A 282 0.16 -13.25 -12.71
N PRO A 283 0.81 -14.31 -12.16
CA PRO A 283 1.73 -14.17 -11.06
C PRO A 283 3.18 -14.06 -11.56
N TYR A 284 3.79 -12.88 -11.42
CA TYR A 284 5.19 -12.64 -11.76
C TYR A 284 6.07 -12.59 -10.52
N THR A 285 7.25 -13.18 -10.56
CA THR A 285 8.29 -13.01 -9.55
C THR A 285 9.26 -11.95 -10.02
N LEU A 286 9.36 -10.86 -9.26
CA LEU A 286 10.15 -9.68 -9.62
C LEU A 286 11.27 -9.48 -8.60
N HIS A 287 12.44 -9.07 -9.08
CA HIS A 287 13.55 -8.66 -8.22
C HIS A 287 13.61 -7.14 -8.16
N VAL A 288 13.66 -6.62 -6.95
CA VAL A 288 13.73 -5.18 -6.68
C VAL A 288 15.06 -4.89 -6.01
N ALA A 289 15.86 -4.04 -6.61
CA ALA A 289 17.13 -3.56 -6.05
C ALA A 289 16.89 -2.45 -5.00
N SER A 290 17.94 -2.10 -4.29
CA SER A 290 17.98 -0.99 -3.33
C SER A 290 17.89 0.36 -4.03
#